data_618321a301cd28562c3216d55511e238
#
_entry.id   618321a301cd28562c3216d55511e238
#
_cell.length_a   1.000
_cell.length_b   1.000
_cell.length_c   1.000
_cell.angle_alpha   90.00
_cell.angle_beta   90.00
_cell.angle_gamma   90.00
#
_symmetry.space_group_name_H-M   'P 1'
#
loop_
_entity.id
_entity.type
_entity.pdbx_description
1 polymer ?
#
loop_
_entity_poly.entity_id
_entity_poly.type
_entity_poly.pdbx_seq_one_letter_code
_entity_poly.pdbx_strand_id
1 'polypeptide(L)'
;MIVEVNDVTVQFYASNMKSIGIKEYFIHKIKGDIVSKKFTALNHISFSIDKGDMLGIIGTNGAGKSTLLKVISGIIKPMHGSVTTRGKIAALLELASGFDGDLTVRENTYLRGAMLGYTRKFMDEKYKSIIEFAELQEFQDRAFKHLSSGMKSRLAF
;
A
#
# COMPACT_ATOMS: atom_id res chain seq x y z
N MET A 1 -5.02 -6.42 -22.59
CA MET A 1 -5.34 -6.02 -21.19
C MET A 1 -4.27 -6.55 -20.24
N ILE A 2 -3.71 -5.65 -19.43
CA ILE A 2 -2.74 -6.00 -18.37
C ILE A 2 -3.39 -5.96 -16.98
N VAL A 3 -4.40 -5.11 -16.80
CA VAL A 3 -5.27 -5.07 -15.62
C VAL A 3 -6.72 -5.08 -16.08
N GLU A 4 -7.52 -5.89 -15.42
CA GLU A 4 -8.98 -5.98 -15.66
C GLU A 4 -9.68 -5.97 -14.30
N VAL A 5 -10.56 -5.01 -14.12
CA VAL A 5 -11.38 -4.82 -12.91
C VAL A 5 -12.84 -5.01 -13.33
N ASN A 6 -13.50 -6.02 -12.76
CA ASN A 6 -14.85 -6.42 -13.12
C ASN A 6 -15.76 -6.34 -11.91
N ASP A 7 -16.71 -5.40 -11.94
CA ASP A 7 -17.82 -5.26 -10.99
C ASP A 7 -17.39 -5.25 -9.51
N VAL A 8 -16.26 -4.58 -9.23
CA VAL A 8 -15.62 -4.59 -7.92
C VAL A 8 -16.39 -3.75 -6.91
N THR A 9 -16.79 -4.40 -5.81
CA THR A 9 -17.41 -3.76 -4.64
C THR A 9 -16.60 -4.08 -3.40
N VAL A 10 -16.27 -3.03 -2.61
CA VAL A 10 -15.56 -3.14 -1.32
C VAL A 10 -16.37 -2.42 -0.25
N GLN A 11 -16.63 -3.14 0.84
CA GLN A 11 -17.31 -2.60 2.02
C GLN A 11 -16.43 -2.80 3.26
N PHE A 12 -16.41 -1.79 4.10
CA PHE A 12 -15.81 -1.86 5.42
C PHE A 12 -16.88 -1.79 6.50
N TYR A 13 -16.63 -2.45 7.60
CA TYR A 13 -17.47 -2.38 8.78
C TYR A 13 -16.79 -1.49 9.81
N ALA A 14 -17.37 -0.32 10.09
CA ALA A 14 -16.96 0.52 11.19
C ALA A 14 -17.70 0.02 12.44
N SER A 15 -16.99 -0.68 13.33
CA SER A 15 -17.51 -0.95 14.66
C SER A 15 -17.26 0.26 15.55
N ASN A 16 -18.29 0.78 16.22
CA ASN A 16 -18.15 1.84 17.22
C ASN A 16 -17.51 1.34 18.53
N MET A 17 -16.83 0.20 18.49
CA MET A 17 -16.17 -0.39 19.64
C MET A 17 -14.83 0.32 19.93
N LYS A 18 -14.88 1.51 20.51
CA LYS A 18 -13.77 2.04 21.29
C LYS A 18 -13.62 1.14 22.52
N SER A 19 -12.51 0.39 22.59
CA SER A 19 -12.02 -0.35 23.77
C SER A 19 -13.08 -0.82 24.77
N ILE A 20 -14.02 -1.65 24.34
CA ILE A 20 -15.03 -2.21 25.21
C ILE A 20 -14.42 -3.44 25.91
N GLY A 21 -14.47 -3.48 27.25
CA GLY A 21 -14.04 -4.64 28.03
C GLY A 21 -14.87 -5.89 27.67
N ILE A 22 -14.28 -7.08 27.88
CA ILE A 22 -14.92 -8.37 27.52
C ILE A 22 -16.34 -8.49 28.10
N LYS A 23 -16.60 -7.96 29.30
CA LYS A 23 -17.92 -7.94 29.91
C LYS A 23 -18.95 -7.10 29.15
N GLU A 24 -18.55 -5.92 28.71
CA GLU A 24 -19.42 -5.02 27.94
C GLU A 24 -19.70 -5.59 26.53
N TYR A 25 -18.73 -6.28 25.93
CA TYR A 25 -18.93 -7.01 24.66
C TYR A 25 -20.07 -8.03 24.75
N PHE A 26 -20.10 -8.84 25.84
CA PHE A 26 -21.18 -9.81 26.05
C PHE A 26 -22.53 -9.14 26.29
N ILE A 27 -22.58 -8.04 27.02
CA ILE A 27 -23.80 -7.29 27.29
C ILE A 27 -24.38 -6.69 25.99
N HIS A 28 -23.54 -6.08 25.15
CA HIS A 28 -23.95 -5.52 23.86
C HIS A 28 -24.37 -6.60 22.85
N LYS A 29 -23.71 -7.77 22.87
CA LYS A 29 -24.11 -8.92 22.04
C LYS A 29 -25.49 -9.46 22.41
N ILE A 30 -25.84 -9.49 23.70
CA ILE A 30 -27.15 -9.95 24.20
C ILE A 30 -28.23 -8.91 23.91
N LYS A 31 -27.90 -7.60 23.95
CA LYS A 31 -28.84 -6.50 23.67
C LYS A 31 -29.06 -6.21 22.20
N GLY A 32 -28.33 -6.84 21.28
CA GLY A 32 -28.45 -6.59 19.84
C GLY A 32 -27.89 -5.23 19.37
N ASP A 33 -27.23 -4.48 20.23
CA ASP A 33 -26.79 -3.10 20.01
C ASP A 33 -25.45 -2.97 19.26
N ILE A 34 -24.97 -4.06 18.63
CA ILE A 34 -23.77 -3.99 17.79
C ILE A 34 -24.18 -3.40 16.44
N VAL A 35 -24.36 -2.11 16.37
CA VAL A 35 -24.56 -1.40 15.11
C VAL A 35 -23.21 -1.25 14.41
N SER A 36 -22.85 -2.22 13.60
CA SER A 36 -21.75 -2.06 12.66
C SER A 36 -22.22 -1.20 11.49
N LYS A 37 -21.78 0.04 11.43
CA LYS A 37 -22.07 0.91 10.28
C LYS A 37 -21.28 0.41 9.07
N LYS A 38 -21.98 -0.07 8.06
CA LYS A 38 -21.38 -0.46 6.79
C LYS A 38 -20.97 0.79 6.02
N PHE A 39 -19.76 0.82 5.52
CA PHE A 39 -19.26 1.85 4.62
C PHE A 39 -18.82 1.21 3.31
N THR A 40 -19.47 1.59 2.21
CA THR A 40 -19.08 1.12 0.87
C THR A 40 -18.01 2.06 0.32
N ALA A 41 -16.79 1.55 0.20
CA ALA A 41 -15.64 2.31 -0.31
C ALA A 41 -15.54 2.24 -1.83
N LEU A 42 -15.91 1.12 -2.44
CA LEU A 42 -16.01 0.93 -3.89
C LEU A 42 -17.35 0.29 -4.19
N ASN A 43 -18.03 0.78 -5.22
CA ASN A 43 -19.36 0.31 -5.59
C ASN A 43 -19.44 0.05 -7.09
N HIS A 44 -19.45 -1.24 -7.49
CA HIS A 44 -19.58 -1.70 -8.87
C HIS A 44 -18.60 -1.05 -9.85
N ILE A 45 -17.30 -1.07 -9.53
CA ILE A 45 -16.24 -0.47 -10.34
C ILE A 45 -15.79 -1.47 -11.42
N SER A 46 -15.81 -1.02 -12.69
CA SER A 46 -15.32 -1.81 -13.82
C SER A 46 -14.50 -0.96 -14.78
N PHE A 47 -13.32 -1.43 -15.14
CA PHE A 47 -12.46 -0.87 -16.19
C PHE A 47 -11.35 -1.85 -16.55
N SER A 48 -10.65 -1.55 -17.65
CA SER A 48 -9.48 -2.30 -18.08
C SER A 48 -8.34 -1.35 -18.46
N ILE A 49 -7.09 -1.84 -18.35
CA ILE A 49 -5.88 -1.13 -18.71
C ILE A 49 -5.07 -2.02 -19.64
N ASP A 50 -4.63 -1.50 -20.78
CA ASP A 50 -3.76 -2.18 -21.70
C ASP A 50 -2.27 -1.88 -21.44
N LYS A 51 -1.39 -2.68 -22.04
CA LYS A 51 0.05 -2.49 -21.87
C LYS A 51 0.47 -1.16 -22.51
N GLY A 52 1.10 -0.31 -21.70
CA GLY A 52 1.56 1.02 -22.13
C GLY A 52 0.59 2.14 -21.75
N ASP A 53 -0.61 1.82 -21.28
CA ASP A 53 -1.57 2.83 -20.86
C ASP A 53 -1.18 3.48 -19.52
N MET A 54 -1.64 4.71 -19.35
CA MET A 54 -1.57 5.46 -18.12
C MET A 54 -2.99 5.82 -17.66
N LEU A 55 -3.40 5.33 -16.50
CA LEU A 55 -4.71 5.63 -15.92
C LEU A 55 -4.58 6.59 -14.73
N GLY A 56 -5.21 7.76 -14.82
CA GLY A 56 -5.34 8.71 -13.71
C GLY A 56 -6.62 8.46 -12.90
N ILE A 57 -6.49 8.34 -11.57
CA ILE A 57 -7.64 8.20 -10.64
C ILE A 57 -7.77 9.51 -9.87
N ILE A 58 -8.85 10.24 -10.11
CA ILE A 58 -9.11 11.55 -9.53
C ILE A 58 -10.35 11.48 -8.62
N GLY A 59 -10.37 12.26 -7.56
CA GLY A 59 -11.50 12.34 -6.62
C GLY A 59 -11.10 12.98 -5.30
N THR A 60 -12.08 13.34 -4.50
CA THR A 60 -11.90 13.94 -3.16
C THR A 60 -11.27 12.95 -2.18
N ASN A 61 -10.83 13.45 -1.01
CA ASN A 61 -10.36 12.58 0.06
C ASN A 61 -11.51 11.69 0.55
N GLY A 62 -11.24 10.38 0.73
CA GLY A 62 -12.27 9.40 1.08
C GLY A 62 -13.05 8.81 -0.10
N ALA A 63 -12.83 9.24 -1.35
CA ALA A 63 -13.52 8.70 -2.53
C ALA A 63 -13.16 7.25 -2.93
N GLY A 64 -12.31 6.57 -2.16
CA GLY A 64 -11.95 5.16 -2.43
C GLY A 64 -10.71 4.96 -3.29
N LYS A 65 -9.99 6.01 -3.73
CA LYS A 65 -8.81 5.91 -4.61
C LYS A 65 -7.76 4.93 -4.09
N SER A 66 -7.34 5.10 -2.83
CA SER A 66 -6.34 4.21 -2.21
C SER A 66 -6.88 2.79 -2.00
N THR A 67 -8.19 2.63 -1.76
CA THR A 67 -8.83 1.33 -1.67
C THR A 67 -8.79 0.60 -3.01
N LEU A 68 -9.08 1.30 -4.11
CA LEU A 68 -9.01 0.73 -5.46
C LEU A 68 -7.60 0.27 -5.80
N LEU A 69 -6.58 1.09 -5.52
CA LEU A 69 -5.18 0.71 -5.72
C LEU A 69 -4.79 -0.51 -4.87
N LYS A 70 -5.24 -0.60 -3.62
CA LYS A 70 -5.00 -1.76 -2.74
C LYS A 70 -5.69 -3.02 -3.26
N VAL A 71 -6.86 -2.90 -3.88
CA VAL A 71 -7.55 -4.03 -4.51
C VAL A 71 -6.79 -4.49 -5.76
N ILE A 72 -6.38 -3.58 -6.64
CA ILE A 72 -5.57 -3.90 -7.83
C ILE A 72 -4.27 -4.59 -7.45
N SER A 73 -3.63 -4.13 -6.37
CA SER A 73 -2.38 -4.70 -5.84
C SER A 73 -2.56 -6.02 -5.08
N GLY A 74 -3.81 -6.51 -4.96
CA GLY A 74 -4.09 -7.76 -4.25
C GLY A 74 -4.00 -7.69 -2.72
N ILE A 75 -3.83 -6.48 -2.16
CA ILE A 75 -3.76 -6.27 -0.70
C ILE A 75 -5.15 -6.42 -0.06
N ILE A 76 -6.20 -5.98 -0.77
CA ILE A 76 -7.58 -6.11 -0.33
C ILE A 76 -8.34 -6.98 -1.33
N LYS A 77 -9.02 -8.01 -0.85
CA LYS A 77 -9.96 -8.79 -1.67
C LYS A 77 -11.30 -8.05 -1.76
N PRO A 78 -11.87 -7.88 -2.96
CA PRO A 78 -13.21 -7.32 -3.10
C PRO A 78 -14.26 -8.27 -2.52
N MET A 79 -15.39 -7.71 -2.06
CA MET A 79 -16.55 -8.48 -1.60
C MET A 79 -17.31 -9.08 -2.79
N HIS A 80 -17.41 -8.32 -3.87
CA HIS A 80 -18.00 -8.75 -5.15
C HIS A 80 -17.06 -8.33 -6.28
N GLY A 81 -17.18 -9.05 -7.40
CA GLY A 81 -16.38 -8.82 -8.59
C GLY A 81 -15.00 -9.46 -8.51
N SER A 82 -14.16 -9.12 -9.46
CA SER A 82 -12.81 -9.68 -9.56
C SER A 82 -11.82 -8.68 -10.15
N VAL A 83 -10.54 -8.87 -9.80
CA VAL A 83 -9.43 -8.17 -10.42
C VAL A 83 -8.45 -9.20 -10.97
N THR A 84 -8.14 -9.06 -12.24
CA THR A 84 -7.12 -9.88 -12.91
C THR A 84 -5.98 -8.99 -13.34
N THR A 85 -4.75 -9.37 -12.97
CA THR A 85 -3.53 -8.65 -13.34
C THR A 85 -2.57 -9.60 -14.01
N ARG A 86 -1.93 -9.15 -15.09
CA ARG A 86 -0.93 -9.93 -15.83
C ARG A 86 0.44 -9.29 -15.66
N GLY A 87 1.36 -10.01 -15.05
CA GLY A 87 2.72 -9.54 -14.75
C GLY A 87 2.94 -9.22 -13.28
N LYS A 88 4.08 -8.59 -12.97
CA LYS A 88 4.43 -8.18 -11.60
C LYS A 88 3.85 -6.79 -11.33
N ILE A 89 3.24 -6.62 -10.16
CA ILE A 89 2.77 -5.33 -9.67
C ILE A 89 3.81 -4.78 -8.69
N ALA A 90 4.31 -3.58 -8.95
CA ALA A 90 5.06 -2.79 -7.99
C ALA A 90 4.13 -1.73 -7.38
N ALA A 91 3.63 -1.99 -6.17
CA ALA A 91 2.72 -1.07 -5.50
C ALA A 91 3.50 -0.01 -4.72
N LEU A 92 3.46 1.24 -5.19
CA LEU A 92 4.07 2.40 -4.51
C LEU A 92 3.05 3.11 -3.60
N LEU A 93 2.16 2.34 -2.96
CA LEU A 93 1.01 2.88 -2.22
C LEU A 93 1.39 3.61 -0.93
N GLU A 94 2.50 3.23 -0.35
CA GLU A 94 3.05 3.81 0.87
C GLU A 94 4.56 3.95 0.68
N LEU A 95 4.98 5.01 -0.01
CA LEU A 95 6.39 5.24 -0.41
C LEU A 95 7.38 5.15 0.75
N ALA A 96 6.96 5.43 1.99
CA ALA A 96 7.85 5.39 3.16
C ALA A 96 7.58 4.19 4.09
N SER A 97 6.65 3.27 3.77
CA SER A 97 6.42 2.09 4.61
C SER A 97 7.51 1.04 4.40
N GLY A 98 7.92 0.39 5.48
CA GLY A 98 8.96 -0.64 5.45
C GLY A 98 10.40 -0.13 5.51
N PHE A 99 10.60 1.19 5.78
CA PHE A 99 11.89 1.74 6.13
C PHE A 99 12.03 1.84 7.65
N ASP A 100 13.20 1.48 8.16
CA ASP A 100 13.55 1.67 9.57
C ASP A 100 14.27 3.02 9.74
N GLY A 101 13.75 3.87 10.62
CA GLY A 101 14.27 5.20 10.87
C GLY A 101 15.69 5.21 11.42
N ASP A 102 16.07 4.18 12.15
CA ASP A 102 17.38 4.08 12.82
C ASP A 102 18.45 3.48 11.92
N LEU A 103 18.05 2.75 10.88
CA LEU A 103 18.98 2.23 9.87
C LEU A 103 19.42 3.35 8.91
N THR A 104 20.62 3.20 8.37
CA THR A 104 21.18 4.08 7.34
C THR A 104 20.40 3.95 6.01
N VAL A 105 20.64 4.89 5.09
CA VAL A 105 20.12 4.81 3.72
C VAL A 105 20.56 3.51 3.05
N ARG A 106 21.84 3.14 3.21
CA ARG A 106 22.41 1.90 2.68
C ARG A 106 21.68 0.68 3.22
N GLU A 107 21.57 0.55 4.53
CA GLU A 107 20.92 -0.59 5.17
C GLU A 107 19.46 -0.70 4.78
N ASN A 108 18.73 0.41 4.74
CA ASN A 108 17.35 0.46 4.28
C ASN A 108 17.18 0.03 2.82
N THR A 109 18.11 0.41 1.95
CA THR A 109 18.08 -0.01 0.54
C THR A 109 18.17 -1.53 0.42
N TYR A 110 19.06 -2.17 1.17
CA TYR A 110 19.18 -3.63 1.18
C TYR A 110 17.98 -4.29 1.86
N LEU A 111 17.51 -3.73 2.98
CA LEU A 111 16.31 -4.22 3.67
C LEU A 111 15.11 -4.22 2.73
N ARG A 112 14.89 -3.12 2.03
CA ARG A 112 13.78 -2.99 1.07
C ARG A 112 13.91 -3.98 -0.08
N GLY A 113 15.12 -4.15 -0.62
CA GLY A 113 15.40 -5.14 -1.65
C GLY A 113 15.08 -6.57 -1.19
N ALA A 114 15.46 -6.93 0.03
CA ALA A 114 15.16 -8.23 0.62
C ALA A 114 13.64 -8.44 0.82
N MET A 115 12.92 -7.42 1.29
CA MET A 115 11.45 -7.46 1.44
C MET A 115 10.74 -7.66 0.08
N LEU A 116 11.31 -7.14 -1.01
CA LEU A 116 10.81 -7.33 -2.37
C LEU A 116 11.26 -8.67 -3.00
N GLY A 117 12.03 -9.48 -2.26
CA GLY A 117 12.50 -10.79 -2.69
C GLY A 117 13.75 -10.77 -3.58
N TYR A 118 14.49 -9.68 -3.61
CA TYR A 118 15.76 -9.60 -4.34
C TYR A 118 16.92 -10.22 -3.54
N THR A 119 17.82 -10.90 -4.25
CA THR A 119 19.02 -11.48 -3.63
C THR A 119 20.05 -10.40 -3.29
N ARG A 120 20.93 -10.69 -2.33
CA ARG A 120 22.05 -9.80 -1.98
C ARG A 120 22.90 -9.45 -3.20
N LYS A 121 23.23 -10.44 -4.00
CA LYS A 121 24.02 -10.27 -5.23
C LYS A 121 23.37 -9.27 -6.19
N PHE A 122 22.06 -9.40 -6.43
CA PHE A 122 21.32 -8.46 -7.26
C PHE A 122 21.36 -7.04 -6.69
N MET A 123 21.21 -6.90 -5.38
CA MET A 123 21.27 -5.59 -4.73
C MET A 123 22.67 -4.98 -4.81
N ASP A 124 23.73 -5.76 -4.65
CA ASP A 124 25.11 -5.28 -4.80
C ASP A 124 25.35 -4.72 -6.22
N GLU A 125 24.85 -5.40 -7.25
CA GLU A 125 24.93 -4.95 -8.64
C GLU A 125 24.12 -3.67 -8.92
N LYS A 126 22.98 -3.48 -8.24
CA LYS A 126 22.04 -2.37 -8.49
C LYS A 126 22.19 -1.19 -7.51
N TYR A 127 22.84 -1.39 -6.39
CA TYR A 127 22.92 -0.42 -5.31
C TYR A 127 23.37 0.96 -5.77
N LYS A 128 24.45 1.01 -6.56
CA LYS A 128 24.99 2.27 -7.09
C LYS A 128 23.96 3.03 -7.91
N SER A 129 23.28 2.37 -8.83
CA SER A 129 22.27 3.01 -9.69
C SER A 129 21.03 3.46 -8.90
N ILE A 130 20.64 2.72 -7.86
CA ILE A 130 19.54 3.11 -6.96
C ILE A 130 19.89 4.40 -6.22
N ILE A 131 21.08 4.48 -5.65
CA ILE A 131 21.53 5.65 -4.89
C ILE A 131 21.76 6.87 -5.77
N GLU A 132 22.28 6.67 -6.98
CA GLU A 132 22.41 7.73 -7.99
C GLU A 132 21.04 8.26 -8.41
N PHE A 133 20.09 7.39 -8.70
CA PHE A 133 18.72 7.77 -9.03
C PHE A 133 18.03 8.56 -7.91
N ALA A 134 18.22 8.12 -6.65
CA ALA A 134 17.68 8.80 -5.49
C ALA A 134 18.41 10.11 -5.13
N GLU A 135 19.56 10.40 -5.76
CA GLU A 135 20.46 11.56 -5.45
C GLU A 135 20.90 11.56 -3.97
N LEU A 136 21.30 10.39 -3.45
CA LEU A 136 21.64 10.19 -2.04
C LEU A 136 23.08 9.71 -1.83
N GLN A 137 24.00 9.94 -2.78
CA GLN A 137 25.39 9.47 -2.74
C GLN A 137 26.12 9.92 -1.46
N GLU A 138 25.89 11.16 -1.02
CA GLU A 138 26.55 11.73 0.18
C GLU A 138 25.82 11.39 1.47
N PHE A 139 24.64 10.75 1.38
CA PHE A 139 23.79 10.45 2.54
C PHE A 139 23.71 8.97 2.88
N GLN A 140 24.51 8.12 2.21
CA GLN A 140 24.40 6.66 2.29
C GLN A 140 24.51 6.10 3.69
N ASP A 141 25.39 6.70 4.51
CA ASP A 141 25.67 6.27 5.88
C ASP A 141 24.89 7.09 6.92
N ARG A 142 23.97 7.96 6.47
CA ARG A 142 23.10 8.73 7.34
C ARG A 142 21.86 7.92 7.70
N ALA A 143 21.41 8.00 8.97
CA ALA A 143 20.17 7.36 9.42
C ALA A 143 18.95 7.93 8.68
N PHE A 144 18.04 7.06 8.25
CA PHE A 144 16.88 7.41 7.43
C PHE A 144 15.97 8.47 8.08
N LYS A 145 15.84 8.45 9.41
CA LYS A 145 15.05 9.46 10.15
C LYS A 145 15.52 10.88 9.92
N HIS A 146 16.80 11.10 9.62
CA HIS A 146 17.40 12.42 9.41
C HIS A 146 17.29 12.94 7.97
N LEU A 147 16.68 12.17 7.06
CA LEU A 147 16.42 12.61 5.70
C LEU A 147 15.20 13.53 5.66
N SER A 148 15.18 14.46 4.71
CA SER A 148 13.98 15.25 4.39
C SER A 148 12.88 14.35 3.78
N SER A 149 11.64 14.82 3.80
CA SER A 149 10.50 14.08 3.20
C SER A 149 10.73 13.77 1.72
N GLY A 150 11.28 14.73 0.96
CA GLY A 150 11.62 14.53 -0.45
C GLY A 150 12.70 13.48 -0.65
N MET A 151 13.76 13.47 0.16
CA MET A 151 14.81 12.45 0.12
C MET A 151 14.27 11.05 0.44
N LYS A 152 13.40 10.95 1.45
CA LYS A 152 12.70 9.70 1.81
C LYS A 152 11.85 9.18 0.65
N SER A 153 11.11 10.07 -0.01
CA SER A 153 10.26 9.69 -1.15
C SER A 153 11.09 9.22 -2.35
N ARG A 154 12.22 9.89 -2.65
CA ARG A 154 13.10 9.46 -3.76
C ARG A 154 13.74 8.10 -3.52
N LEU A 155 14.15 7.80 -2.27
CA LEU A 155 14.70 6.48 -1.94
C LEU A 155 13.63 5.39 -2.02
N ALA A 156 12.38 5.74 -1.71
CA ALA A 156 11.26 4.80 -1.68
C ALA A 156 10.71 4.45 -3.07
N PHE A 157 10.94 5.33 -4.06
CA PHE A 157 10.54 5.14 -5.46
C PHE A 157 11.43 4.15 -6.19
#